data_ed790ca438f5c01b42a02d4646c7b65c
#
_entry.id   ed790ca438f5c01b42a02d4646c7b65c
#
_cell.length_a   1.000
_cell.length_b   1.000
_cell.length_c   1.000
_cell.angle_alpha   90.00
_cell.angle_beta   90.00
_cell.angle_gamma   90.00
#
_symmetry.space_group_name_H-M   'P 1'
#
loop_
_entity.id
_entity.type
_entity.pdbx_description
1 polymer ?
#
loop_
_entity_poly.entity_id
_entity_poly.type
_entity_poly.pdbx_seq_one_letter_code
_entity_poly.pdbx_strand_id
1 'polypeptide(L)'
;ADRVPCVFIENGKVANYDENAPIEVNYYRNFEGEPTGKDNPELLYNQKSSHGHDMSIVNGIGRIGYMKGGGKALWKDENIADSITTHAIKFISENREKPFFMYFATNDVHVPRFPHERFRGKNKMGVRGDAIVQFDWSVGEIVKALEKYHLLDNTLIVISSDNGPVV
;
A
#
# COMPACT_ATOMS: atom_id res chain seq x y z
N ALA A 1 2.92 0.53 -4.28
CA ALA A 1 1.67 1.32 -4.44
C ALA A 1 1.75 2.38 -5.55
N ASP A 2 2.89 2.52 -6.22
CA ASP A 2 3.13 3.56 -7.25
C ASP A 2 2.53 3.23 -8.63
N ARG A 3 2.29 1.95 -8.92
CA ARG A 3 1.84 1.46 -10.23
C ARG A 3 0.38 1.06 -10.23
N VAL A 4 -0.23 1.14 -11.40
CA VAL A 4 -1.56 0.58 -11.65
C VAL A 4 -1.48 -0.95 -11.87
N PRO A 5 -2.56 -1.72 -11.56
CA PRO A 5 -3.82 -1.30 -10.94
C PRO A 5 -3.70 -1.06 -9.44
N CYS A 6 -4.45 -0.09 -8.93
CA CYS A 6 -4.44 0.29 -7.51
C CYS A 6 -5.50 -0.50 -6.72
N VAL A 7 -5.31 -1.81 -6.61
CA VAL A 7 -6.25 -2.75 -5.99
C VAL A 7 -5.52 -3.79 -5.15
N PHE A 8 -6.18 -4.31 -4.12
CA PHE A 8 -5.68 -5.48 -3.40
C PHE A 8 -5.92 -6.77 -4.21
N ILE A 9 -4.96 -7.69 -4.11
CA ILE A 9 -5.10 -9.04 -4.66
C ILE A 9 -5.19 -10.03 -3.51
N GLU A 10 -6.23 -10.82 -3.48
CA GLU A 10 -6.43 -11.88 -2.50
C GLU A 10 -6.61 -13.22 -3.23
N ASN A 11 -5.80 -14.21 -2.90
CA ASN A 11 -5.83 -15.55 -3.52
C ASN A 11 -5.82 -15.51 -5.08
N GLY A 12 -5.01 -14.61 -5.65
CA GLY A 12 -4.85 -14.47 -7.11
C GLY A 12 -5.99 -13.72 -7.81
N LYS A 13 -6.94 -13.14 -7.07
CA LYS A 13 -8.07 -12.37 -7.60
C LYS A 13 -8.08 -10.95 -7.04
N VAL A 14 -8.67 -10.02 -7.80
CA VAL A 14 -8.91 -8.67 -7.31
C VAL A 14 -9.92 -8.73 -6.17
N ALA A 15 -9.51 -8.23 -4.99
CA ALA A 15 -10.41 -8.12 -3.85
C ALA A 15 -11.49 -7.07 -4.13
N ASN A 16 -12.73 -7.35 -3.73
CA ASN A 16 -13.88 -6.45 -3.94
C ASN A 16 -14.09 -6.06 -5.42
N TYR A 17 -13.83 -6.97 -6.35
CA TYR A 17 -14.00 -6.70 -7.78
C TYR A 17 -15.39 -6.12 -8.07
N ASP A 18 -15.40 -5.10 -8.94
CA ASP A 18 -16.62 -4.41 -9.33
C ASP A 18 -16.95 -4.73 -10.80
N GLU A 19 -17.97 -5.56 -11.02
CA GLU A 19 -18.41 -5.95 -12.35
C GLU A 19 -18.95 -4.77 -13.18
N ASN A 20 -19.44 -3.72 -12.51
CA ASN A 20 -19.94 -2.50 -13.18
C ASN A 20 -18.79 -1.52 -13.54
N ALA A 21 -17.60 -1.75 -13.06
CA ALA A 21 -16.43 -0.92 -13.31
C ALA A 21 -15.19 -1.81 -13.58
N PRO A 22 -15.18 -2.57 -14.69
CA PRO A 22 -14.09 -3.46 -15.02
C PRO A 22 -12.77 -2.71 -15.14
N ILE A 23 -11.70 -3.33 -14.63
CA ILE A 23 -10.37 -2.74 -14.61
C ILE A 23 -9.69 -2.96 -15.95
N GLU A 24 -9.24 -1.87 -16.58
CA GLU A 24 -8.34 -1.92 -17.72
C GLU A 24 -7.04 -1.18 -17.40
N VAL A 25 -5.90 -1.73 -17.81
CA VAL A 25 -4.56 -1.18 -17.56
C VAL A 25 -3.78 -1.09 -18.86
N ASN A 26 -3.05 0.00 -19.05
CA ASN A 26 -2.13 0.22 -20.15
C ASN A 26 -0.90 1.00 -19.67
N TYR A 27 0.30 0.61 -20.05
CA TYR A 27 1.53 1.33 -19.66
C TYR A 27 2.07 2.26 -20.74
N TYR A 28 1.46 2.28 -21.94
CA TYR A 28 1.97 3.02 -23.08
C TYR A 28 1.09 4.19 -23.51
N ARG A 29 -0.22 4.11 -23.27
CA ARG A 29 -1.18 5.15 -23.69
C ARG A 29 -2.33 5.27 -22.71
N ASN A 30 -2.82 6.49 -22.56
CA ASN A 30 -4.01 6.76 -21.74
C ASN A 30 -5.28 6.24 -22.40
N PHE A 31 -6.28 6.02 -21.60
CA PHE A 31 -7.66 5.78 -22.07
C PHE A 31 -8.32 7.11 -22.42
N GLU A 32 -9.16 7.09 -23.46
CA GLU A 32 -9.87 8.28 -23.92
C GLU A 32 -10.75 8.85 -22.80
N GLY A 33 -10.64 10.15 -22.54
CA GLY A 33 -11.41 10.86 -21.53
C GLY A 33 -10.90 10.71 -20.09
N GLU A 34 -9.94 9.82 -19.82
CA GLU A 34 -9.41 9.64 -18.46
C GLU A 34 -8.39 10.74 -18.12
N PRO A 35 -8.51 11.39 -16.93
CA PRO A 35 -7.57 12.41 -16.51
C PRO A 35 -6.21 11.82 -16.12
N THR A 36 -5.16 12.65 -16.29
CA THR A 36 -3.80 12.32 -15.85
C THR A 36 -3.27 13.35 -14.86
N GLY A 37 -2.35 12.93 -14.00
CA GLY A 37 -1.68 13.86 -13.10
C GLY A 37 -0.85 14.92 -13.84
N LYS A 38 -0.43 14.64 -15.08
CA LYS A 38 0.28 15.57 -15.93
C LYS A 38 -0.63 16.67 -16.47
N ASP A 39 -1.78 16.28 -16.98
CA ASP A 39 -2.68 17.22 -17.69
C ASP A 39 -3.72 17.83 -16.76
N ASN A 40 -3.99 17.21 -15.62
CA ASN A 40 -4.99 17.61 -14.62
C ASN A 40 -4.39 17.70 -13.21
N PRO A 41 -3.35 18.50 -12.98
CA PRO A 41 -2.68 18.58 -11.68
C PRO A 41 -3.57 19.07 -10.54
N GLU A 42 -4.67 19.75 -10.85
CA GLU A 42 -5.70 20.18 -9.89
C GLU A 42 -6.45 19.01 -9.23
N LEU A 43 -6.46 17.84 -9.87
CA LEU A 43 -7.07 16.62 -9.31
C LEU A 43 -6.15 15.86 -8.36
N LEU A 44 -4.89 16.30 -8.20
CA LEU A 44 -3.91 15.70 -7.29
C LEU A 44 -4.05 16.28 -5.87
N TYR A 45 -5.19 16.08 -5.24
CA TYR A 45 -5.51 16.67 -3.94
C TYR A 45 -4.78 16.04 -2.76
N ASN A 46 -4.26 14.83 -2.90
CA ASN A 46 -3.53 14.15 -1.84
C ASN A 46 -2.00 14.26 -1.99
N GLN A 47 -1.48 14.19 -3.21
CA GLN A 47 -0.05 14.28 -3.45
C GLN A 47 0.22 14.81 -4.86
N LYS A 48 1.08 15.83 -4.96
CA LYS A 48 1.57 16.35 -6.25
C LYS A 48 2.40 15.30 -6.99
N SER A 49 2.37 15.35 -8.32
CA SER A 49 3.21 14.51 -9.18
C SER A 49 4.70 14.65 -8.86
N SER A 50 5.41 13.54 -8.92
CA SER A 50 6.88 13.51 -8.82
C SER A 50 7.46 12.32 -9.58
N HIS A 51 8.62 12.49 -10.22
CA HIS A 51 9.40 11.40 -10.81
C HIS A 51 8.61 10.42 -11.69
N GLY A 52 7.78 10.93 -12.61
CA GLY A 52 6.97 10.11 -13.52
C GLY A 52 5.71 9.50 -12.90
N HIS A 53 5.34 9.87 -11.68
CA HIS A 53 4.06 9.53 -11.06
C HIS A 53 3.02 10.59 -11.46
N ASP A 54 2.72 10.67 -12.76
CA ASP A 54 1.90 11.71 -13.36
C ASP A 54 0.89 11.19 -14.39
N MET A 55 0.73 9.86 -14.48
CA MET A 55 -0.24 9.21 -15.35
C MET A 55 -1.61 9.13 -14.67
N SER A 56 -2.28 7.99 -14.64
CA SER A 56 -3.62 7.91 -14.01
C SER A 56 -3.65 8.42 -12.57
N ILE A 57 -4.77 9.01 -12.19
CA ILE A 57 -4.99 9.54 -10.85
C ILE A 57 -5.88 8.56 -10.08
N VAL A 58 -5.37 8.05 -8.97
CA VAL A 58 -6.14 7.22 -8.04
C VAL A 58 -5.97 7.76 -6.63
N ASN A 59 -7.07 7.96 -5.92
CA ASN A 59 -7.08 8.55 -4.58
C ASN A 59 -6.36 9.93 -4.52
N GLY A 60 -6.50 10.75 -5.57
CA GLY A 60 -5.83 12.07 -5.66
C GLY A 60 -4.31 12.01 -5.72
N ILE A 61 -3.76 10.90 -6.20
CA ILE A 61 -2.33 10.63 -6.33
C ILE A 61 -2.04 10.14 -7.75
N GLY A 62 -1.04 10.74 -8.41
CA GLY A 62 -0.58 10.30 -9.72
C GLY A 62 0.15 8.96 -9.66
N ARG A 63 -0.06 8.12 -10.64
CA ARG A 63 0.49 6.76 -10.73
C ARG A 63 1.43 6.59 -11.91
N ILE A 64 2.16 5.51 -11.92
CA ILE A 64 2.87 5.00 -13.10
C ILE A 64 1.94 4.04 -13.83
N GLY A 65 1.65 4.33 -15.10
CA GLY A 65 0.72 3.60 -15.93
C GLY A 65 -0.70 4.21 -15.93
N TYR A 66 -1.48 3.76 -16.89
CA TYR A 66 -2.83 4.23 -17.12
C TYR A 66 -3.82 3.14 -16.73
N MET A 67 -4.90 3.52 -16.09
CA MET A 67 -6.00 2.63 -15.76
C MET A 67 -7.34 3.35 -15.85
N LYS A 68 -8.39 2.58 -16.11
CA LYS A 68 -9.77 3.02 -15.90
C LYS A 68 -10.56 1.95 -15.16
N GLY A 69 -11.71 2.32 -14.63
CA GLY A 69 -12.54 1.42 -13.84
C GLY A 69 -11.98 1.18 -12.44
N GLY A 70 -12.30 0.00 -11.91
CA GLY A 70 -11.91 -0.42 -10.56
C GLY A 70 -12.98 -0.20 -9.51
N GLY A 71 -13.76 0.88 -9.60
CA GLY A 71 -14.88 1.13 -8.69
C GLY A 71 -14.56 0.87 -7.22
N LYS A 72 -15.34 0.02 -6.56
CA LYS A 72 -15.15 -0.34 -5.14
C LYS A 72 -13.91 -1.18 -4.84
N ALA A 73 -13.22 -1.69 -5.86
CA ALA A 73 -11.97 -2.43 -5.67
C ALA A 73 -10.76 -1.52 -5.44
N LEU A 74 -10.84 -0.23 -5.81
CA LEU A 74 -9.73 0.70 -5.63
C LEU A 74 -9.42 0.89 -4.14
N TRP A 75 -8.15 0.77 -3.79
CA TRP A 75 -7.71 1.07 -2.42
C TRP A 75 -7.68 2.58 -2.15
N LYS A 76 -7.64 2.90 -0.87
CA LYS A 76 -7.21 4.20 -0.36
C LYS A 76 -5.82 4.04 0.24
N ASP A 77 -4.86 4.85 -0.21
CA ASP A 77 -3.44 4.70 0.16
C ASP A 77 -3.21 4.75 1.67
N GLU A 78 -3.91 5.64 2.35
CA GLU A 78 -3.84 5.78 3.80
C GLU A 78 -4.25 4.52 4.57
N ASN A 79 -4.98 3.61 3.94
CA ASN A 79 -5.48 2.38 4.57
C ASN A 79 -4.67 1.13 4.18
N ILE A 80 -3.66 1.23 3.31
CA ILE A 80 -2.92 0.05 2.83
C ILE A 80 -2.23 -0.66 3.99
N ALA A 81 -1.49 0.07 4.84
CA ALA A 81 -0.76 -0.52 5.96
C ALA A 81 -1.71 -1.24 6.95
N ASP A 82 -2.86 -0.62 7.27
CA ASP A 82 -3.86 -1.25 8.14
C ASP A 82 -4.42 -2.53 7.52
N SER A 83 -4.75 -2.50 6.23
CA SER A 83 -5.30 -3.65 5.52
C SER A 83 -4.34 -4.83 5.52
N ILE A 84 -3.08 -4.63 5.09
CA ILE A 84 -2.09 -5.73 5.03
C ILE A 84 -1.72 -6.24 6.42
N THR A 85 -1.60 -5.35 7.42
CA THR A 85 -1.28 -5.72 8.80
C THR A 85 -2.42 -6.54 9.41
N THR A 86 -3.68 -6.16 9.18
CA THR A 86 -4.85 -6.92 9.64
C THR A 86 -4.87 -8.33 9.03
N HIS A 87 -4.59 -8.46 7.74
CA HIS A 87 -4.52 -9.77 7.07
C HIS A 87 -3.36 -10.63 7.60
N ALA A 88 -2.21 -10.03 7.88
CA ALA A 88 -1.08 -10.74 8.49
C ALA A 88 -1.41 -11.24 9.91
N ILE A 89 -2.04 -10.43 10.75
CA ILE A 89 -2.50 -10.82 12.09
C ILE A 89 -3.52 -11.95 12.01
N LYS A 90 -4.46 -11.86 11.07
CA LYS A 90 -5.44 -12.93 10.82
C LYS A 90 -4.74 -14.23 10.43
N PHE A 91 -3.77 -14.16 9.50
CA PHE A 91 -2.98 -15.32 9.09
C PHE A 91 -2.25 -15.98 10.29
N ILE A 92 -1.61 -15.19 11.15
CA ILE A 92 -0.95 -15.70 12.37
C ILE A 92 -1.97 -16.41 13.27
N SER A 93 -3.12 -15.78 13.51
CA SER A 93 -4.21 -16.35 14.33
C SER A 93 -4.72 -17.70 13.82
N GLU A 94 -4.94 -17.79 12.51
CA GLU A 94 -5.49 -18.99 11.86
C GLU A 94 -4.47 -20.14 11.75
N ASN A 95 -3.16 -19.82 11.80
CA ASN A 95 -2.07 -20.80 11.65
C ASN A 95 -1.29 -21.06 12.95
N ARG A 96 -1.73 -20.53 14.09
CA ARG A 96 -0.99 -20.56 15.37
C ARG A 96 -0.64 -21.96 15.89
N GLU A 97 -1.39 -22.99 15.48
CA GLU A 97 -1.22 -24.36 15.97
C GLU A 97 -0.27 -25.21 15.10
N LYS A 98 0.34 -24.62 14.08
CA LYS A 98 1.24 -25.32 13.15
C LYS A 98 2.39 -24.42 12.70
N PRO A 99 3.53 -24.97 12.27
CA PRO A 99 4.58 -24.17 11.67
C PRO A 99 4.10 -23.42 10.44
N PHE A 100 4.51 -22.16 10.30
CA PHE A 100 4.21 -21.36 9.11
C PHE A 100 5.43 -20.54 8.69
N PHE A 101 5.43 -20.13 7.44
CA PHE A 101 6.29 -19.10 6.89
C PHE A 101 5.43 -17.95 6.40
N MET A 102 5.78 -16.73 6.81
CA MET A 102 5.09 -15.52 6.38
C MET A 102 6.08 -14.54 5.76
N TYR A 103 5.86 -14.16 4.51
CA TYR A 103 6.55 -13.05 3.87
C TYR A 103 5.66 -11.81 3.91
N PHE A 104 5.99 -10.89 4.81
CA PHE A 104 5.23 -9.67 5.06
C PHE A 104 5.90 -8.50 4.36
N ALA A 105 5.60 -8.30 3.07
CA ALA A 105 6.13 -7.21 2.25
C ALA A 105 5.21 -5.99 2.33
N THR A 106 5.67 -4.93 2.96
CA THR A 106 4.95 -3.65 3.04
C THR A 106 5.22 -2.77 1.83
N ASN A 107 4.36 -1.78 1.58
CA ASN A 107 4.60 -0.72 0.60
C ASN A 107 5.41 0.45 1.18
N ASP A 108 5.52 0.53 2.50
CA ASP A 108 6.33 1.54 3.16
C ASP A 108 7.81 1.16 3.07
N VAL A 109 8.68 2.09 2.81
CA VAL A 109 8.52 3.56 2.76
C VAL A 109 8.63 4.08 1.31
N HIS A 110 8.25 3.27 0.33
CA HIS A 110 8.32 3.63 -1.09
C HIS A 110 7.32 4.74 -1.43
N VAL A 111 7.61 5.51 -2.46
CA VAL A 111 6.67 6.48 -3.03
C VAL A 111 5.49 5.77 -3.74
N PRO A 112 4.29 6.37 -3.79
CA PRO A 112 3.87 7.57 -3.10
C PRO A 112 3.77 7.35 -1.59
N ARG A 113 4.30 8.29 -0.80
CA ARG A 113 4.23 8.24 0.66
C ARG A 113 2.97 8.93 1.12
N PHE A 114 1.97 8.17 1.47
CA PHE A 114 0.71 8.71 1.96
C PHE A 114 0.23 7.90 3.17
N PRO A 115 0.95 8.06 4.32
CA PRO A 115 0.61 7.33 5.54
C PRO A 115 -0.73 7.77 6.10
N HIS A 116 -1.36 6.88 6.87
CA HIS A 116 -2.60 7.17 7.58
C HIS A 116 -2.44 8.41 8.46
N GLU A 117 -3.49 9.22 8.58
CA GLU A 117 -3.46 10.52 9.26
C GLU A 117 -2.91 10.46 10.70
N ARG A 118 -3.15 9.36 11.45
CA ARG A 118 -2.64 9.15 12.80
C ARG A 118 -1.11 9.18 12.91
N PHE A 119 -0.39 8.98 11.80
CA PHE A 119 1.08 9.00 11.75
C PHE A 119 1.65 10.32 11.23
N ARG A 120 0.82 11.16 10.57
CA ARG A 120 1.29 12.40 9.95
C ARG A 120 1.75 13.42 11.00
N GLY A 121 2.89 14.05 10.74
CA GLY A 121 3.48 15.06 11.63
C GLY A 121 4.03 14.51 12.94
N LYS A 122 4.23 13.20 13.07
CA LYS A 122 4.74 12.56 14.29
C LYS A 122 6.25 12.68 14.48
N ASN A 123 6.95 13.17 13.46
CA ASN A 123 8.40 13.36 13.51
C ASN A 123 8.84 14.59 12.70
N LYS A 124 10.15 14.92 12.78
CA LYS A 124 10.72 16.11 12.09
C LYS A 124 11.21 15.82 10.67
N MET A 125 11.09 14.60 10.19
CA MET A 125 11.59 14.19 8.86
C MET A 125 10.53 14.31 7.76
N GLY A 126 9.37 14.91 8.07
CA GLY A 126 8.25 15.05 7.14
C GLY A 126 7.62 13.70 6.76
N VAL A 127 6.96 13.66 5.60
CA VAL A 127 6.17 12.50 5.16
C VAL A 127 6.99 11.20 5.03
N ARG A 128 8.30 11.29 4.75
CA ARG A 128 9.20 10.13 4.74
C ARG A 128 9.30 9.51 6.14
N GLY A 129 9.53 10.34 7.14
CA GLY A 129 9.58 9.88 8.52
C GLY A 129 8.23 9.37 9.02
N ASP A 130 7.13 9.99 8.61
CA ASP A 130 5.78 9.52 8.96
C ASP A 130 5.51 8.12 8.38
N ALA A 131 5.98 7.84 7.14
CA ALA A 131 5.90 6.51 6.55
C ALA A 131 6.79 5.47 7.28
N ILE A 132 7.96 5.88 7.79
CA ILE A 132 8.80 5.02 8.64
C ILE A 132 8.09 4.70 9.95
N VAL A 133 7.44 5.68 10.59
CA VAL A 133 6.66 5.45 11.82
C VAL A 133 5.49 4.49 11.56
N GLN A 134 4.83 4.61 10.41
CA GLN A 134 3.78 3.66 10.01
C GLN A 134 4.33 2.25 9.80
N PHE A 135 5.48 2.10 9.14
CA PHE A 135 6.15 0.81 8.98
C PHE A 135 6.49 0.17 10.33
N ASP A 136 7.11 0.94 11.23
CA ASP A 136 7.45 0.50 12.59
C ASP A 136 6.20 0.04 13.37
N TRP A 137 5.10 0.79 13.25
CA TRP A 137 3.81 0.40 13.80
C TRP A 137 3.35 -0.96 13.24
N SER A 138 3.43 -1.18 11.92
CA SER A 138 3.02 -2.46 11.31
C SER A 138 3.83 -3.64 11.86
N VAL A 139 5.16 -3.46 12.01
CA VAL A 139 6.04 -4.47 12.64
C VAL A 139 5.63 -4.72 14.09
N GLY A 140 5.39 -3.64 14.84
CA GLY A 140 4.94 -3.73 16.23
C GLY A 140 3.64 -4.50 16.41
N GLU A 141 2.67 -4.33 15.51
CA GLU A 141 1.41 -5.08 15.55
C GLU A 141 1.60 -6.58 15.25
N ILE A 142 2.53 -6.94 14.36
CA ILE A 142 2.91 -8.34 14.14
C ILE A 142 3.54 -8.96 15.39
N VAL A 143 4.49 -8.25 16.03
CA VAL A 143 5.11 -8.71 17.29
C VAL A 143 4.06 -8.91 18.38
N LYS A 144 3.17 -7.95 18.59
CA LYS A 144 2.05 -8.07 19.55
C LYS A 144 1.14 -9.27 19.26
N ALA A 145 0.89 -9.57 17.98
CA ALA A 145 0.09 -10.73 17.61
C ALA A 145 0.83 -12.04 17.98
N LEU A 146 2.13 -12.14 17.74
CA LEU A 146 2.94 -13.28 18.12
C LEU A 146 2.98 -13.45 19.64
N GLU A 147 3.15 -12.38 20.41
CA GLU A 147 3.08 -12.40 21.88
C GLU A 147 1.71 -12.88 22.37
N LYS A 148 0.63 -12.31 21.83
CA LYS A 148 -0.76 -12.67 22.18
C LYS A 148 -1.05 -14.16 22.02
N TYR A 149 -0.47 -14.79 21.01
CA TYR A 149 -0.67 -16.21 20.72
C TYR A 149 0.45 -17.10 21.28
N HIS A 150 1.35 -16.56 22.10
CA HIS A 150 2.49 -17.29 22.71
C HIS A 150 3.43 -17.93 21.67
N LEU A 151 3.63 -17.25 20.55
CA LEU A 151 4.48 -17.72 19.44
C LEU A 151 5.83 -17.02 19.38
N LEU A 152 6.01 -15.89 20.07
CA LEU A 152 7.18 -15.03 19.91
C LEU A 152 8.49 -15.77 20.20
N ASP A 153 8.55 -16.54 21.29
CA ASP A 153 9.74 -17.27 21.70
C ASP A 153 10.15 -18.41 20.74
N ASN A 154 9.24 -18.81 19.85
CA ASN A 154 9.46 -19.87 18.85
C ASN A 154 9.33 -19.35 17.41
N THR A 155 9.52 -18.05 17.20
CA THR A 155 9.44 -17.41 15.88
C THR A 155 10.72 -16.65 15.56
N LEU A 156 11.36 -17.01 14.45
CA LEU A 156 12.45 -16.21 13.89
C LEU A 156 11.84 -15.04 13.10
N ILE A 157 12.12 -13.81 13.53
CA ILE A 157 11.73 -12.59 12.84
C ILE A 157 12.93 -12.02 12.11
N VAL A 158 12.82 -11.84 10.80
CA VAL A 158 13.84 -11.18 9.97
C VAL A 158 13.24 -9.91 9.40
N ILE A 159 13.89 -8.77 9.69
CA ILE A 159 13.50 -7.45 9.13
C ILE A 159 14.59 -7.02 8.17
N SER A 160 14.22 -6.70 6.94
CA SER A 160 15.14 -6.28 5.90
C SER A 160 14.50 -5.23 4.99
N SER A 161 15.34 -4.56 4.20
CA SER A 161 14.92 -3.71 3.09
C SER A 161 15.50 -4.27 1.80
N ASP A 162 14.79 -4.12 0.69
CA ASP A 162 15.23 -4.55 -0.64
C ASP A 162 16.39 -3.68 -1.17
N ASN A 163 16.42 -2.41 -0.77
CA ASN A 163 17.47 -1.45 -1.15
C ASN A 163 17.59 -0.33 -0.11
N GLY A 164 18.63 0.48 -0.26
CA GLY A 164 18.82 1.69 0.53
C GLY A 164 17.88 2.83 0.12
N PRO A 165 17.89 3.94 0.87
CA PRO A 165 17.04 5.08 0.57
C PRO A 165 17.44 5.76 -0.75
N VAL A 166 16.44 6.19 -1.51
CA VAL A 166 16.63 7.16 -2.60
C VAL A 166 16.75 8.55 -1.98
N VAL A 167 17.87 9.22 -2.23
CA VAL A 167 18.18 10.58 -1.75
C VAL A 167 17.75 11.61 -2.80
#